data_1588c065ebd68530d6b5cce0a70eb2a5
#
_entry.id   1588c065ebd68530d6b5cce0a70eb2a5
#
_cell.length_a   1.000
_cell.length_b   1.000
_cell.length_c   1.000
_cell.angle_alpha   90.00
_cell.angle_beta   90.00
_cell.angle_gamma   90.00
#
_symmetry.space_group_name_H-M   'P 1'
#
loop_
_entity.id
_entity.type
_entity.pdbx_description
1 polymer ?
#
loop_
_entity_poly.entity_id
_entity_poly.type
_entity_poly.pdbx_seq_one_letter_code
_entity_poly.pdbx_strand_id
1 'polypeptide(L)'
;MRITQLLRSGSRMSRVVTGGMLIATALVAGAQAADVNLLNVSYDPTRELYGEINKAFAEKFKADTGKTVEIKQSHGGSGSQARAVIDGLSADVVTLALAYDIDAIADRGLIAADWQKRLPQNSSPYTSTIVFLVRKGNPKNIKDWNDLARPGVQVVTPNPKTSGGARWNYLAAWGYSLKQDPSEEKAKDFVKAIFANVPVLDTGARGSTVTFAERGVGDVLLAWENEAFLSLKEFGANKFDIVVPSMSILAEPPITVVDKVAEKKGTAAQAKAYLEFLYTKEGQDIAARNFYRPRDPDIAKKYEANFPKLNLITIDDTFGGWRAAQKKHFADKGIFDQIYSN
;
A
#
# COMPACT_ATOMS: atom_id res chain seq x y z
N MET A 1 28.69 16.80 -72.72
CA MET A 1 29.80 16.40 -73.62
C MET A 1 30.00 14.92 -73.37
N ARG A 2 29.42 14.12 -74.25
CA ARG A 2 30.02 13.14 -75.17
C ARG A 2 30.87 12.10 -74.45
N ILE A 3 30.41 10.84 -74.43
CA ILE A 3 30.58 9.73 -75.40
C ILE A 3 31.67 8.80 -74.83
N THR A 4 31.68 7.49 -74.74
CA THR A 4 31.18 6.45 -75.66
C THR A 4 31.41 5.09 -75.02
N GLN A 5 30.52 4.14 -75.29
CA GLN A 5 30.60 2.68 -75.25
C GLN A 5 31.99 2.04 -75.50
N LEU A 6 32.20 0.82 -75.01
CA LEU A 6 32.47 -0.32 -75.85
C LEU A 6 32.39 -1.68 -75.11
N LEU A 7 31.75 -2.58 -75.80
CA LEU A 7 31.47 -4.00 -75.53
C LEU A 7 32.74 -4.89 -75.65
N ARG A 8 32.72 -6.03 -74.92
CA ARG A 8 33.03 -7.41 -75.48
C ARG A 8 33.13 -8.38 -74.31
N SER A 9 32.21 -9.29 -74.16
CA SER A 9 32.13 -10.70 -74.64
C SER A 9 33.20 -11.63 -74.01
N GLY A 10 32.74 -12.66 -73.31
CA GLY A 10 33.56 -13.84 -73.05
C GLY A 10 33.05 -14.77 -71.95
N SER A 11 32.26 -15.75 -72.38
CA SER A 11 32.22 -17.20 -71.98
C SER A 11 32.03 -17.63 -70.52
N ARG A 12 30.92 -18.24 -70.33
CA ARG A 12 30.57 -19.48 -69.58
C ARG A 12 31.58 -20.06 -68.59
N MET A 13 31.15 -20.19 -67.34
CA MET A 13 31.32 -21.44 -66.59
C MET A 13 30.24 -21.56 -65.48
N SER A 14 29.31 -22.53 -65.63
CA SER A 14 28.37 -22.99 -64.68
C SER A 14 29.10 -23.52 -63.43
N ARG A 15 28.80 -22.96 -62.27
CA ARG A 15 28.97 -23.65 -60.98
C ARG A 15 27.63 -23.60 -60.23
N VAL A 16 27.00 -24.78 -60.23
CA VAL A 16 25.85 -25.06 -59.31
C VAL A 16 26.39 -25.03 -57.92
N VAL A 17 26.02 -24.01 -57.14
CA VAL A 17 26.19 -23.99 -55.67
C VAL A 17 24.83 -24.30 -55.10
N THR A 18 24.69 -25.54 -54.62
CA THR A 18 23.55 -26.00 -53.79
C THR A 18 23.67 -25.29 -52.46
N GLY A 19 23.01 -24.14 -52.31
CA GLY A 19 22.89 -23.43 -51.05
C GLY A 19 21.82 -24.11 -50.22
N GLY A 20 22.23 -24.87 -49.20
CA GLY A 20 21.35 -25.39 -48.17
C GLY A 20 20.75 -24.21 -47.37
N MET A 21 19.44 -24.01 -47.54
CA MET A 21 18.68 -23.04 -46.77
C MET A 21 18.44 -23.60 -45.34
N LEU A 22 19.32 -23.24 -44.40
CA LEU A 22 19.10 -23.49 -42.98
C LEU A 22 17.91 -22.60 -42.53
N ILE A 23 16.72 -23.20 -42.49
CA ILE A 23 15.55 -22.59 -41.82
C ILE A 23 15.83 -22.64 -40.34
N ALA A 24 16.33 -21.54 -39.78
CA ALA A 24 16.37 -21.31 -38.34
C ALA A 24 14.92 -21.07 -37.89
N THR A 25 14.24 -22.14 -37.44
CA THR A 25 13.00 -22.02 -36.70
C THR A 25 13.32 -21.35 -35.36
N ALA A 26 13.17 -20.03 -35.30
CA ALA A 26 13.12 -19.30 -34.07
C ALA A 26 11.87 -19.79 -33.30
N LEU A 27 12.09 -20.61 -32.29
CA LEU A 27 11.08 -20.91 -31.25
C LEU A 27 10.77 -19.58 -30.56
N VAL A 28 9.77 -18.87 -31.05
CA VAL A 28 9.11 -17.82 -30.27
C VAL A 28 8.40 -18.58 -29.14
N ALA A 29 9.04 -18.63 -27.98
CA ALA A 29 8.37 -19.05 -26.77
C ALA A 29 7.25 -18.01 -26.53
N GLY A 30 6.07 -18.29 -27.05
CA GLY A 30 4.88 -17.52 -26.76
C GLY A 30 4.66 -17.56 -25.25
N ALA A 31 4.68 -16.40 -24.61
CA ALA A 31 4.27 -16.30 -23.21
C ALA A 31 2.85 -16.86 -23.12
N GLN A 32 2.72 -18.06 -22.52
CA GLN A 32 1.43 -18.70 -22.32
C GLN A 32 0.65 -17.85 -21.32
N ALA A 33 -0.57 -17.44 -21.68
CA ALA A 33 -1.43 -16.71 -20.77
C ALA A 33 -1.68 -17.57 -19.51
N ALA A 34 -1.69 -16.93 -18.34
CA ALA A 34 -1.99 -17.64 -17.10
C ALA A 34 -3.41 -18.20 -17.13
N ASP A 35 -3.61 -19.38 -16.52
CA ASP A 35 -4.92 -20.04 -16.44
C ASP A 35 -5.92 -19.22 -15.63
N VAL A 36 -5.42 -18.45 -14.67
CA VAL A 36 -6.21 -17.56 -13.79
C VAL A 36 -5.57 -16.19 -13.74
N ASN A 37 -6.39 -15.14 -13.85
CA ASN A 37 -5.94 -13.77 -13.71
C ASN A 37 -6.73 -13.08 -12.59
N LEU A 38 -6.04 -12.62 -11.56
CA LEU A 38 -6.59 -11.84 -10.45
C LEU A 38 -6.09 -10.40 -10.51
N LEU A 39 -6.92 -9.47 -10.03
CA LEU A 39 -6.52 -8.09 -9.75
C LEU A 39 -6.68 -7.82 -8.26
N ASN A 40 -5.56 -7.52 -7.59
CA ASN A 40 -5.53 -7.01 -6.22
C ASN A 40 -5.46 -5.47 -6.27
N VAL A 41 -6.49 -4.83 -5.75
CA VAL A 41 -6.53 -3.37 -5.57
C VAL A 41 -6.16 -3.04 -4.13
N SER A 42 -5.01 -2.37 -3.95
CA SER A 42 -4.38 -2.16 -2.65
C SER A 42 -4.01 -0.69 -2.41
N TYR A 43 -3.51 -0.39 -1.22
CA TYR A 43 -3.00 0.92 -0.87
C TYR A 43 -1.47 0.98 -0.95
N ASP A 44 -0.91 2.21 -1.03
CA ASP A 44 0.49 2.44 -1.38
C ASP A 44 1.54 1.66 -0.58
N PRO A 45 1.50 1.60 0.76
CA PRO A 45 2.54 0.95 1.56
C PRO A 45 2.72 -0.56 1.36
N THR A 46 1.82 -1.21 0.62
CA THR A 46 1.83 -2.67 0.43
C THR A 46 2.49 -3.15 -0.86
N ARG A 47 3.08 -2.27 -1.66
CA ARG A 47 3.64 -2.63 -2.98
C ARG A 47 4.64 -3.77 -2.91
N GLU A 48 5.60 -3.66 -2.01
CA GLU A 48 6.68 -4.62 -1.82
C GLU A 48 6.13 -5.93 -1.22
N LEU A 49 5.27 -5.81 -0.21
CA LEU A 49 4.58 -6.94 0.41
C LEU A 49 3.85 -7.80 -0.63
N TYR A 50 2.97 -7.17 -1.42
CA TYR A 50 2.20 -7.93 -2.41
C TYR A 50 3.03 -8.38 -3.61
N GLY A 51 4.18 -7.77 -3.89
CA GLY A 51 5.16 -8.30 -4.84
C GLY A 51 5.67 -9.69 -4.42
N GLU A 52 6.03 -9.84 -3.14
CA GLU A 52 6.50 -11.13 -2.58
C GLU A 52 5.33 -12.13 -2.40
N ILE A 53 4.20 -11.69 -1.85
CA ILE A 53 3.00 -12.53 -1.65
C ILE A 53 2.53 -13.12 -2.99
N ASN A 54 2.44 -12.31 -4.05
CA ASN A 54 1.97 -12.76 -5.35
C ASN A 54 2.87 -13.86 -5.92
N LYS A 55 4.19 -13.70 -5.78
CA LYS A 55 5.16 -14.70 -6.23
C LYS A 55 4.99 -16.01 -5.46
N ALA A 56 5.01 -15.95 -4.13
CA ALA A 56 4.89 -17.12 -3.28
C ALA A 56 3.54 -17.85 -3.46
N PHE A 57 2.45 -17.08 -3.55
CA PHE A 57 1.13 -17.67 -3.82
C PHE A 57 1.08 -18.34 -5.21
N ALA A 58 1.63 -17.70 -6.25
CA ALA A 58 1.61 -18.28 -7.59
C ALA A 58 2.41 -19.60 -7.66
N GLU A 59 3.54 -19.69 -6.99
CA GLU A 59 4.34 -20.90 -6.86
C GLU A 59 3.56 -22.01 -6.14
N LYS A 60 2.97 -21.68 -4.98
CA LYS A 60 2.14 -22.60 -4.21
C LYS A 60 0.89 -23.05 -5.00
N PHE A 61 0.17 -22.13 -5.63
CA PHE A 61 -1.03 -22.42 -6.42
C PHE A 61 -0.72 -23.39 -7.56
N LYS A 62 0.42 -23.19 -8.25
CA LYS A 62 0.88 -24.09 -9.30
C LYS A 62 1.23 -25.47 -8.76
N ALA A 63 1.91 -25.54 -7.62
CA ALA A 63 2.26 -26.81 -6.98
C ALA A 63 1.01 -27.60 -6.55
N ASP A 64 0.01 -26.91 -5.99
CA ASP A 64 -1.20 -27.53 -5.45
C ASP A 64 -2.21 -27.94 -6.55
N THR A 65 -2.30 -27.19 -7.66
CA THR A 65 -3.37 -27.33 -8.64
C THR A 65 -2.90 -27.71 -10.05
N GLY A 66 -1.62 -27.60 -10.33
CA GLY A 66 -1.04 -27.71 -11.67
C GLY A 66 -1.34 -26.53 -12.60
N LYS A 67 -2.11 -25.54 -12.15
CA LYS A 67 -2.50 -24.35 -12.92
C LYS A 67 -1.65 -23.14 -12.56
N THR A 68 -1.53 -22.22 -13.50
CA THR A 68 -0.83 -20.95 -13.29
C THR A 68 -1.81 -19.84 -12.90
N VAL A 69 -1.38 -18.94 -12.03
CA VAL A 69 -2.12 -17.72 -11.67
C VAL A 69 -1.23 -16.49 -11.83
N GLU A 70 -1.77 -15.45 -12.45
CA GLU A 70 -1.17 -14.12 -12.47
C GLU A 70 -1.98 -13.20 -11.57
N ILE A 71 -1.31 -12.50 -10.64
CA ILE A 71 -1.95 -11.52 -9.77
C ILE A 71 -1.43 -10.13 -10.15
N LYS A 72 -2.26 -9.35 -10.82
CA LYS A 72 -1.99 -7.94 -11.11
C LYS A 72 -2.27 -7.08 -9.90
N GLN A 73 -1.57 -5.95 -9.80
CA GLN A 73 -1.68 -5.03 -8.67
C GLN A 73 -2.09 -3.64 -9.16
N SER A 74 -2.97 -2.97 -8.39
CA SER A 74 -3.22 -1.54 -8.48
C SER A 74 -2.97 -0.92 -7.12
N HIS A 75 -2.13 0.11 -7.05
CA HIS A 75 -1.78 0.78 -5.81
C HIS A 75 -2.02 2.28 -5.88
N GLY A 76 -2.42 2.87 -4.77
CA GLY A 76 -2.67 4.29 -4.63
C GLY A 76 -3.19 4.63 -3.23
N GLY A 77 -3.69 5.84 -3.03
CA GLY A 77 -4.39 6.18 -1.80
C GLY A 77 -5.63 5.29 -1.61
N SER A 78 -5.80 4.69 -0.43
CA SER A 78 -6.82 3.68 -0.15
C SER A 78 -8.25 4.15 -0.52
N GLY A 79 -8.63 5.37 -0.13
CA GLY A 79 -9.93 5.93 -0.51
C GLY A 79 -10.08 6.18 -2.02
N SER A 80 -8.98 6.50 -2.73
CA SER A 80 -8.99 6.60 -4.19
C SER A 80 -9.16 5.24 -4.85
N GLN A 81 -8.51 4.20 -4.31
CA GLN A 81 -8.64 2.84 -4.79
C GLN A 81 -10.06 2.28 -4.56
N ALA A 82 -10.66 2.55 -3.40
CA ALA A 82 -12.05 2.20 -3.14
C ALA A 82 -13.00 2.83 -4.17
N ARG A 83 -12.81 4.12 -4.46
CA ARG A 83 -13.61 4.82 -5.51
C ARG A 83 -13.40 4.19 -6.89
N ALA A 84 -12.17 3.86 -7.26
CA ALA A 84 -11.90 3.21 -8.55
C ALA A 84 -12.66 1.88 -8.69
N VAL A 85 -12.76 1.08 -7.63
CA VAL A 85 -13.55 -0.17 -7.62
C VAL A 85 -15.04 0.13 -7.74
N ILE A 86 -15.55 1.12 -7.00
CA ILE A 86 -16.95 1.57 -7.10
C ILE A 86 -17.29 2.05 -8.53
N ASP A 87 -16.36 2.74 -9.17
CA ASP A 87 -16.49 3.27 -10.52
C ASP A 87 -16.24 2.23 -11.63
N GLY A 88 -16.00 0.95 -11.27
CA GLY A 88 -15.97 -0.17 -12.21
C GLY A 88 -14.61 -0.81 -12.46
N LEU A 89 -13.57 -0.48 -11.71
CA LEU A 89 -12.31 -1.23 -11.77
C LEU A 89 -12.56 -2.67 -11.30
N SER A 90 -12.34 -3.63 -12.21
CA SER A 90 -12.68 -5.05 -12.02
C SER A 90 -11.70 -5.77 -11.09
N ALA A 91 -11.68 -5.38 -9.81
CA ALA A 91 -10.87 -5.99 -8.77
C ALA A 91 -11.46 -7.33 -8.33
N ASP A 92 -10.65 -8.38 -8.25
CA ASP A 92 -11.03 -9.66 -7.64
C ASP A 92 -10.97 -9.58 -6.12
N VAL A 93 -9.98 -8.89 -5.61
CA VAL A 93 -9.78 -8.65 -4.17
C VAL A 93 -9.42 -7.20 -3.92
N VAL A 94 -9.79 -6.71 -2.74
CA VAL A 94 -9.34 -5.44 -2.19
C VAL A 94 -8.58 -5.68 -0.90
N THR A 95 -7.45 -4.98 -0.74
CA THR A 95 -6.57 -5.05 0.42
C THR A 95 -6.23 -3.62 0.82
N LEU A 96 -7.16 -2.98 1.52
CA LEU A 96 -7.17 -1.53 1.73
C LEU A 96 -6.64 -1.13 3.12
N ALA A 97 -6.40 0.15 3.32
CA ALA A 97 -5.77 0.64 4.54
C ALA A 97 -6.69 0.60 5.77
N LEU A 98 -8.01 0.60 5.58
CA LEU A 98 -8.98 0.73 6.67
C LEU A 98 -10.37 0.22 6.25
N ALA A 99 -11.15 -0.22 7.25
CA ALA A 99 -12.41 -0.91 7.02
C ALA A 99 -13.47 -0.04 6.31
N TYR A 100 -13.52 1.26 6.58
CA TYR A 100 -14.50 2.12 5.92
C TYR A 100 -14.35 2.16 4.40
N ASP A 101 -13.13 2.07 3.87
CA ASP A 101 -12.93 2.08 2.42
C ASP A 101 -13.50 0.81 1.77
N ILE A 102 -13.48 -0.34 2.46
CA ILE A 102 -14.17 -1.56 2.03
C ILE A 102 -15.68 -1.44 2.26
N ASP A 103 -16.11 -0.88 3.40
CA ASP A 103 -17.52 -0.61 3.67
C ASP A 103 -18.17 0.23 2.57
N ALA A 104 -17.47 1.24 2.06
CA ALA A 104 -17.98 2.07 0.97
C ALA A 104 -18.22 1.28 -0.32
N ILE A 105 -17.40 0.24 -0.60
CA ILE A 105 -17.62 -0.68 -1.72
C ILE A 105 -18.79 -1.63 -1.42
N ALA A 106 -18.90 -2.11 -0.19
CA ALA A 106 -20.00 -2.97 0.26
C ALA A 106 -21.35 -2.24 0.22
N ASP A 107 -21.39 -0.96 0.60
CA ASP A 107 -22.59 -0.11 0.53
C ASP A 107 -23.11 0.07 -0.94
N ARG A 108 -22.27 -0.23 -1.94
CA ARG A 108 -22.66 -0.31 -3.36
C ARG A 108 -23.07 -1.70 -3.83
N GLY A 109 -23.15 -2.66 -2.91
CA GLY A 109 -23.57 -4.03 -3.20
C GLY A 109 -22.54 -4.87 -3.96
N LEU A 110 -21.28 -4.43 -4.07
CA LEU A 110 -20.19 -5.16 -4.73
C LEU A 110 -19.55 -6.22 -3.84
N ILE A 111 -19.62 -6.00 -2.53
CA ILE A 111 -19.11 -6.87 -1.45
C ILE A 111 -20.26 -7.09 -0.47
N ALA A 112 -20.42 -8.29 0.08
CA ALA A 112 -21.46 -8.53 1.08
C ALA A 112 -21.15 -7.83 2.41
N ALA A 113 -22.19 -7.43 3.14
CA ALA A 113 -22.06 -6.61 4.34
C ALA A 113 -21.32 -7.29 5.50
N ASP A 114 -21.26 -8.62 5.51
CA ASP A 114 -20.58 -9.42 6.54
C ASP A 114 -19.09 -9.67 6.26
N TRP A 115 -18.51 -8.98 5.30
CA TRP A 115 -17.16 -9.19 4.78
C TRP A 115 -16.07 -9.29 5.87
N GLN A 116 -16.17 -8.49 6.94
CA GLN A 116 -15.20 -8.53 8.04
C GLN A 116 -15.16 -9.85 8.81
N LYS A 117 -16.26 -10.63 8.77
CA LYS A 117 -16.39 -11.90 9.50
C LYS A 117 -15.88 -13.10 8.71
N ARG A 118 -15.48 -12.92 7.45
CA ARG A 118 -15.13 -14.01 6.54
C ARG A 118 -13.74 -14.58 6.76
N LEU A 119 -12.84 -13.77 7.27
CA LEU A 119 -11.46 -14.15 7.55
C LEU A 119 -11.11 -13.81 9.01
N PRO A 120 -10.10 -14.48 9.59
CA PRO A 120 -9.70 -14.24 10.97
C PRO A 120 -9.35 -12.77 11.27
N GLN A 121 -9.42 -12.37 12.53
CA GLN A 121 -9.02 -11.05 13.01
C GLN A 121 -9.73 -9.89 12.28
N ASN A 122 -11.06 -10.01 12.09
CA ASN A 122 -11.87 -9.04 11.34
C ASN A 122 -11.32 -8.81 9.91
N SER A 123 -10.86 -9.90 9.26
CA SER A 123 -10.26 -9.87 7.93
C SER A 123 -8.99 -9.01 7.83
N SER A 124 -8.20 -8.91 8.93
CA SER A 124 -6.95 -8.16 8.98
C SER A 124 -5.77 -9.10 9.28
N PRO A 125 -5.03 -9.55 8.26
CA PRO A 125 -3.99 -10.58 8.42
C PRO A 125 -2.72 -10.11 9.12
N TYR A 126 -2.49 -8.82 9.18
CA TYR A 126 -1.35 -8.17 9.83
C TYR A 126 -1.76 -6.81 10.38
N THR A 127 -0.88 -6.20 11.18
CA THR A 127 -1.08 -4.86 11.71
C THR A 127 0.11 -3.96 11.41
N SER A 128 -0.08 -2.68 11.62
CA SER A 128 0.97 -1.68 11.61
C SER A 128 0.61 -0.56 12.61
N THR A 129 1.37 0.49 12.60
CA THR A 129 1.11 1.70 13.38
C THR A 129 1.72 2.91 12.69
N ILE A 130 1.54 4.10 13.29
CA ILE A 130 2.13 5.33 12.80
C ILE A 130 3.37 5.66 13.65
N VAL A 131 4.46 5.96 12.96
CA VAL A 131 5.73 6.42 13.52
C VAL A 131 6.16 7.71 12.81
N PHE A 132 7.21 8.34 13.29
CA PHE A 132 7.81 9.52 12.67
C PHE A 132 9.12 9.15 11.99
N LEU A 133 9.25 9.44 10.71
CA LEU A 133 10.53 9.40 10.02
C LEU A 133 11.10 10.82 10.01
N VAL A 134 12.26 11.01 10.63
CA VAL A 134 12.90 12.31 10.76
C VAL A 134 14.25 12.34 10.04
N ARG A 135 14.76 13.52 9.75
CA ARG A 135 16.11 13.70 9.19
C ARG A 135 17.15 13.11 10.14
N LYS A 136 18.25 12.59 9.58
CA LYS A 136 19.34 12.00 10.38
C LYS A 136 19.84 12.91 11.48
N GLY A 137 19.97 12.36 12.68
CA GLY A 137 20.35 13.11 13.87
C GLY A 137 19.23 13.96 14.47
N ASN A 138 18.02 13.90 13.91
CA ASN A 138 16.81 14.56 14.42
C ASN A 138 17.05 16.05 14.77
N PRO A 139 17.45 16.91 13.81
CA PRO A 139 17.88 18.29 14.09
C PRO A 139 16.79 19.16 14.71
N LYS A 140 15.50 18.79 14.55
CA LYS A 140 14.37 19.48 15.18
C LYS A 140 14.02 18.93 16.57
N ASN A 141 14.74 17.93 17.07
CA ASN A 141 14.49 17.28 18.35
C ASN A 141 13.02 16.86 18.53
N ILE A 142 12.49 16.18 17.51
CA ILE A 142 11.11 15.65 17.47
C ILE A 142 11.10 14.34 18.25
N LYS A 143 10.32 14.27 19.33
CA LYS A 143 10.22 13.09 20.20
C LYS A 143 8.80 12.55 20.30
N ASP A 144 7.81 13.42 20.20
CA ASP A 144 6.41 13.06 20.37
C ASP A 144 5.48 13.98 19.56
N TRP A 145 4.20 13.69 19.56
CA TRP A 145 3.15 14.40 18.83
C TRP A 145 3.14 15.92 19.11
N ASN A 146 3.38 16.34 20.34
CA ASN A 146 3.45 17.79 20.69
C ASN A 146 4.50 18.55 19.89
N ASP A 147 5.59 17.90 19.53
CA ASP A 147 6.67 18.54 18.78
C ASP A 147 6.24 18.89 17.34
N LEU A 148 5.24 18.19 16.81
CA LEU A 148 4.72 18.42 15.46
C LEU A 148 3.89 19.71 15.36
N ALA A 149 3.33 20.17 16.48
CA ALA A 149 2.57 21.41 16.55
C ALA A 149 3.46 22.66 16.79
N ARG A 150 4.77 22.49 17.00
CA ARG A 150 5.68 23.61 17.25
C ARG A 150 5.86 24.46 15.99
N PRO A 151 5.86 25.79 16.10
CA PRO A 151 6.20 26.68 14.99
C PRO A 151 7.60 26.36 14.41
N GLY A 152 7.71 26.35 13.09
CA GLY A 152 8.97 26.09 12.38
C GLY A 152 9.34 24.61 12.24
N VAL A 153 8.46 23.68 12.63
CA VAL A 153 8.53 22.27 12.27
C VAL A 153 7.66 22.05 11.03
N GLN A 154 8.22 21.46 9.98
CA GLN A 154 7.46 21.11 8.78
C GLN A 154 7.10 19.64 8.79
N VAL A 155 5.79 19.34 8.77
CA VAL A 155 5.23 17.99 8.82
C VAL A 155 4.79 17.56 7.42
N VAL A 156 5.21 16.38 6.98
CA VAL A 156 4.74 15.75 5.75
C VAL A 156 3.76 14.64 6.09
N THR A 157 2.59 14.70 5.49
CA THR A 157 1.53 13.68 5.60
C THR A 157 0.66 13.72 4.36
N PRO A 158 0.09 12.61 3.91
CA PRO A 158 -0.82 12.64 2.77
C PRO A 158 -2.20 13.21 3.13
N ASN A 159 -3.05 13.38 2.12
CA ASN A 159 -4.39 13.96 2.27
C ASN A 159 -5.40 12.94 2.81
N PRO A 160 -6.06 13.16 3.95
CA PRO A 160 -7.08 12.27 4.51
C PRO A 160 -8.32 12.04 3.59
N LYS A 161 -8.56 12.92 2.63
CA LYS A 161 -9.66 12.73 1.66
C LYS A 161 -9.36 11.63 0.62
N THR A 162 -8.09 11.28 0.41
CA THR A 162 -7.65 10.30 -0.60
C THR A 162 -6.88 9.13 -0.03
N SER A 163 -6.14 9.35 1.05
CA SER A 163 -5.24 8.38 1.67
C SER A 163 -5.80 7.82 2.97
N GLY A 164 -5.92 6.49 3.05
CA GLY A 164 -6.25 5.82 4.31
C GLY A 164 -5.14 5.97 5.35
N GLY A 165 -3.88 5.98 4.93
CA GLY A 165 -2.74 6.24 5.83
C GLY A 165 -2.84 7.60 6.51
N ALA A 166 -3.25 8.62 5.77
CA ALA A 166 -3.45 9.96 6.33
C ALA A 166 -4.57 10.00 7.39
N ARG A 167 -5.62 9.19 7.23
CA ARG A 167 -6.68 9.08 8.25
C ARG A 167 -6.14 8.45 9.52
N TRP A 168 -5.29 7.43 9.42
CA TRP A 168 -4.60 6.87 10.57
C TRP A 168 -3.67 7.88 11.24
N ASN A 169 -2.89 8.66 10.48
CA ASN A 169 -2.01 9.73 11.00
C ASN A 169 -2.82 10.76 11.81
N TYR A 170 -3.91 11.25 11.21
CA TYR A 170 -4.82 12.21 11.83
C TYR A 170 -5.44 11.67 13.12
N LEU A 171 -5.98 10.44 13.09
CA LEU A 171 -6.63 9.84 14.27
C LEU A 171 -5.63 9.49 15.37
N ALA A 172 -4.39 9.14 15.04
CA ALA A 172 -3.33 8.94 16.03
C ALA A 172 -3.01 10.24 16.78
N ALA A 173 -2.88 11.37 16.06
CA ALA A 173 -2.67 12.69 16.66
C ALA A 173 -3.88 13.13 17.51
N TRP A 174 -5.09 12.91 17.01
CA TRP A 174 -6.32 13.21 17.73
C TRP A 174 -6.42 12.41 19.03
N GLY A 175 -6.22 11.10 18.95
CA GLY A 175 -6.27 10.21 20.10
C GLY A 175 -5.18 10.51 21.13
N TYR A 176 -3.98 10.94 20.70
CA TYR A 176 -2.96 11.43 21.60
C TYR A 176 -3.45 12.63 22.41
N SER A 177 -4.06 13.62 21.77
CA SER A 177 -4.60 14.80 22.45
C SER A 177 -5.71 14.42 23.45
N LEU A 178 -6.64 13.54 23.07
CA LEU A 178 -7.71 13.06 23.97
C LEU A 178 -7.17 12.32 25.20
N LYS A 179 -6.01 11.69 25.12
CA LYS A 179 -5.35 11.04 26.28
C LYS A 179 -4.72 12.04 27.23
N GLN A 180 -4.30 13.21 26.75
CA GLN A 180 -3.79 14.30 27.59
C GLN A 180 -4.94 15.08 28.24
N ASP A 181 -5.99 15.35 27.45
CA ASP A 181 -7.19 16.07 27.89
C ASP A 181 -8.39 15.55 27.07
N PRO A 182 -9.47 15.10 27.71
CA PRO A 182 -10.63 14.52 27.00
C PRO A 182 -11.46 15.53 26.20
N SER A 183 -11.01 16.77 26.06
CA SER A 183 -11.69 17.82 25.29
C SER A 183 -11.53 17.62 23.79
N GLU A 184 -12.63 17.41 23.09
CA GLU A 184 -12.69 17.33 21.64
C GLU A 184 -12.28 18.65 20.95
N GLU A 185 -12.55 19.79 21.57
CA GLU A 185 -12.15 21.11 21.07
C GLU A 185 -10.63 21.26 21.13
N LYS A 186 -10.00 20.86 22.24
CA LYS A 186 -8.53 20.87 22.35
C LYS A 186 -7.89 19.89 21.35
N ALA A 187 -8.50 18.72 21.14
CA ALA A 187 -8.01 17.78 20.15
C ALA A 187 -8.10 18.37 18.72
N LYS A 188 -9.19 19.08 18.42
CA LYS A 188 -9.34 19.79 17.14
C LYS A 188 -8.27 20.88 16.96
N ASP A 189 -8.05 21.70 17.99
CA ASP A 189 -7.04 22.77 17.94
C ASP A 189 -5.62 22.20 17.82
N PHE A 190 -5.33 21.10 18.52
CA PHE A 190 -4.05 20.42 18.44
C PHE A 190 -3.78 19.88 17.02
N VAL A 191 -4.73 19.17 16.44
CA VAL A 191 -4.58 18.64 15.08
C VAL A 191 -4.53 19.77 14.07
N LYS A 192 -5.31 20.85 14.26
CA LYS A 192 -5.22 22.06 13.44
C LYS A 192 -3.81 22.67 13.46
N ALA A 193 -3.18 22.74 14.64
CA ALA A 193 -1.81 23.23 14.77
C ALA A 193 -0.80 22.34 14.03
N ILE A 194 -0.95 21.03 14.05
CA ILE A 194 -0.12 20.12 13.25
C ILE A 194 -0.33 20.38 11.76
N PHE A 195 -1.59 20.47 11.29
CA PHE A 195 -1.89 20.68 9.87
C PHE A 195 -1.50 22.07 9.36
N ALA A 196 -1.42 23.07 10.24
CA ALA A 196 -0.83 24.39 9.91
C ALA A 196 0.67 24.28 9.54
N ASN A 197 1.35 23.26 10.00
CA ASN A 197 2.75 22.95 9.71
C ASN A 197 2.93 22.03 8.48
N VAL A 198 1.85 21.67 7.76
CA VAL A 198 1.89 20.77 6.60
C VAL A 198 1.99 21.62 5.32
N PRO A 199 3.15 21.64 4.64
CA PRO A 199 3.34 22.47 3.45
C PRO A 199 2.66 21.89 2.19
N VAL A 200 2.41 20.56 2.16
CA VAL A 200 1.85 19.87 1.01
C VAL A 200 1.08 18.61 1.45
N LEU A 201 -0.07 18.36 0.84
CA LEU A 201 -0.86 17.13 1.02
C LEU A 201 -0.79 16.30 -0.26
N ASP A 202 0.06 15.28 -0.26
CA ASP A 202 0.13 14.30 -1.35
C ASP A 202 -1.12 13.41 -1.37
N THR A 203 -1.42 12.81 -2.52
CA THR A 203 -2.62 11.97 -2.69
C THR A 203 -2.55 10.64 -1.96
N GLY A 204 -1.36 10.15 -1.61
CA GLY A 204 -1.12 8.87 -0.94
C GLY A 204 0.20 8.84 -0.19
N ALA A 205 0.40 7.78 0.61
CA ALA A 205 1.57 7.63 1.47
C ALA A 205 2.89 7.61 0.68
N ARG A 206 2.95 6.93 -0.46
CA ARG A 206 4.16 6.89 -1.30
C ARG A 206 4.52 8.27 -1.85
N GLY A 207 3.52 9.09 -2.22
CA GLY A 207 3.75 10.47 -2.62
C GLY A 207 4.42 11.28 -1.52
N SER A 208 3.95 11.14 -0.27
CA SER A 208 4.55 11.80 0.90
C SER A 208 5.96 11.29 1.20
N THR A 209 6.22 10.00 1.03
CA THR A 209 7.59 9.44 1.15
C THR A 209 8.52 10.06 0.10
N VAL A 210 8.11 10.17 -1.16
CA VAL A 210 8.88 10.83 -2.23
C VAL A 210 9.10 12.31 -1.91
N THR A 211 8.05 13.02 -1.49
CA THR A 211 8.15 14.44 -1.10
C THR A 211 9.15 14.63 0.04
N PHE A 212 9.11 13.79 1.05
CA PHE A 212 10.05 13.85 2.17
C PHE A 212 11.44 13.34 1.76
N ALA A 213 11.56 12.08 1.30
CA ALA A 213 12.85 11.42 1.17
C ALA A 213 13.67 11.87 -0.05
N GLU A 214 13.02 12.10 -1.20
CA GLU A 214 13.69 12.45 -2.44
C GLU A 214 13.74 13.97 -2.68
N ARG A 215 12.61 14.66 -2.48
CA ARG A 215 12.53 16.10 -2.72
C ARG A 215 13.05 16.95 -1.56
N GLY A 216 13.31 16.33 -0.41
CA GLY A 216 13.90 17.02 0.74
C GLY A 216 12.94 17.96 1.49
N VAL A 217 11.62 17.87 1.24
CA VAL A 217 10.62 18.72 1.89
C VAL A 217 10.30 18.19 3.30
N GLY A 218 10.19 19.09 4.27
CA GLY A 218 9.76 18.78 5.63
C GLY A 218 10.87 18.28 6.56
N ASP A 219 10.59 18.38 7.85
CA ASP A 219 11.46 17.93 8.94
C ASP A 219 11.08 16.53 9.43
N VAL A 220 9.80 16.17 9.32
CA VAL A 220 9.23 14.91 9.77
C VAL A 220 8.15 14.42 8.81
N LEU A 221 8.17 13.11 8.52
CA LEU A 221 7.11 12.40 7.81
C LEU A 221 6.33 11.56 8.81
N LEU A 222 5.00 11.73 8.86
CA LEU A 222 4.11 10.79 9.52
C LEU A 222 3.96 9.58 8.60
N ALA A 223 4.53 8.46 9.02
CA ALA A 223 4.64 7.27 8.19
C ALA A 223 4.01 6.05 8.87
N TRP A 224 3.52 5.12 8.06
CA TRP A 224 3.35 3.75 8.52
C TRP A 224 4.69 3.18 8.95
N GLU A 225 4.69 2.34 9.99
CA GLU A 225 5.90 1.73 10.52
C GLU A 225 6.69 0.99 9.43
N ASN A 226 6.01 0.20 8.59
CA ASN A 226 6.65 -0.50 7.47
C ASN A 226 7.25 0.46 6.42
N GLU A 227 6.60 1.56 6.08
CA GLU A 227 7.13 2.58 5.16
C GLU A 227 8.39 3.25 5.73
N ALA A 228 8.42 3.51 7.03
CA ALA A 228 9.58 4.08 7.67
C ALA A 228 10.79 3.13 7.58
N PHE A 229 10.61 1.85 7.85
CA PHE A 229 11.68 0.85 7.71
C PHE A 229 12.11 0.66 6.25
N LEU A 230 11.15 0.59 5.32
CA LEU A 230 11.45 0.51 3.89
C LEU A 230 12.23 1.72 3.41
N SER A 231 11.90 2.93 3.90
CA SER A 231 12.64 4.15 3.58
C SER A 231 14.10 4.09 4.05
N LEU A 232 14.37 3.53 5.24
CA LEU A 232 15.75 3.30 5.68
C LEU A 232 16.49 2.30 4.79
N LYS A 233 15.80 1.26 4.33
CA LYS A 233 16.38 0.24 3.44
C LYS A 233 16.66 0.80 2.04
N GLU A 234 15.75 1.61 1.49
CA GLU A 234 15.79 2.13 0.13
C GLU A 234 16.76 3.32 -0.01
N PHE A 235 16.65 4.28 0.90
CA PHE A 235 17.41 5.54 0.81
C PHE A 235 18.68 5.54 1.66
N GLY A 236 18.87 4.54 2.52
CA GLY A 236 20.03 4.38 3.40
C GLY A 236 19.76 4.81 4.84
N ALA A 237 20.20 3.99 5.79
CA ALA A 237 20.05 4.18 7.23
C ALA A 237 20.78 5.43 7.78
N ASN A 238 21.64 6.04 6.98
CA ASN A 238 22.36 7.26 7.33
C ASN A 238 21.64 8.55 6.96
N LYS A 239 20.44 8.47 6.34
CA LYS A 239 19.67 9.65 5.93
C LYS A 239 18.55 10.04 6.88
N PHE A 240 18.00 9.05 7.59
CA PHE A 240 16.83 9.22 8.42
C PHE A 240 16.98 8.48 9.75
N ASP A 241 16.19 8.88 10.72
CA ASP A 241 15.96 8.15 11.98
C ASP A 241 14.46 7.93 12.14
N ILE A 242 14.09 6.80 12.77
CA ILE A 242 12.70 6.53 13.15
C ILE A 242 12.51 6.95 14.59
N VAL A 243 11.52 7.79 14.84
CA VAL A 243 11.08 8.18 16.19
C VAL A 243 9.74 7.48 16.46
N VAL A 244 9.71 6.70 17.51
CA VAL A 244 8.49 6.04 17.99
C VAL A 244 7.85 6.96 19.02
N PRO A 245 6.62 7.48 18.77
CA PRO A 245 5.95 8.36 19.73
C PRO A 245 5.52 7.62 20.99
N SER A 246 5.25 8.35 22.07
CA SER A 246 4.84 7.79 23.36
C SER A 246 3.57 6.94 23.29
N MET A 247 2.69 7.22 22.33
CA MET A 247 1.55 6.42 21.93
C MET A 247 1.22 6.60 20.45
N SER A 248 0.57 5.61 19.86
CA SER A 248 0.09 5.67 18.49
C SER A 248 -1.25 4.92 18.37
N ILE A 249 -1.65 4.58 17.14
CA ILE A 249 -2.90 3.87 16.85
C ILE A 249 -2.61 2.50 16.25
N LEU A 250 -3.38 1.48 16.67
CA LEU A 250 -3.36 0.17 16.05
C LEU A 250 -3.99 0.25 14.67
N ALA A 251 -3.19 0.15 13.64
CA ALA A 251 -3.66 0.10 12.27
C ALA A 251 -3.88 -1.36 11.84
N GLU A 252 -5.11 -1.67 11.44
CA GLU A 252 -5.57 -3.00 11.05
C GLU A 252 -6.06 -2.97 9.59
N PRO A 253 -5.14 -3.10 8.60
CA PRO A 253 -5.51 -3.09 7.19
C PRO A 253 -6.34 -4.33 6.82
N PRO A 254 -7.59 -4.16 6.37
CA PRO A 254 -8.45 -5.29 6.06
C PRO A 254 -8.35 -5.73 4.61
N ILE A 255 -8.76 -6.96 4.36
CA ILE A 255 -8.77 -7.59 3.05
C ILE A 255 -10.11 -8.30 2.81
N THR A 256 -10.58 -8.33 1.56
CA THR A 256 -11.74 -9.14 1.19
C THR A 256 -11.84 -9.39 -0.32
N VAL A 257 -12.64 -10.37 -0.72
CA VAL A 257 -13.02 -10.61 -2.11
C VAL A 257 -14.07 -9.58 -2.54
N VAL A 258 -13.98 -9.09 -3.76
CA VAL A 258 -15.04 -8.28 -4.39
C VAL A 258 -16.03 -9.24 -5.05
N ASP A 259 -17.05 -9.64 -4.29
CA ASP A 259 -17.92 -10.76 -4.62
C ASP A 259 -18.49 -10.70 -6.04
N LYS A 260 -19.10 -9.58 -6.41
CA LYS A 260 -19.75 -9.43 -7.72
C LYS A 260 -18.78 -9.52 -8.90
N VAL A 261 -17.54 -9.07 -8.71
CA VAL A 261 -16.51 -9.17 -9.74
C VAL A 261 -15.98 -10.60 -9.84
N ALA A 262 -15.62 -11.20 -8.70
CA ALA A 262 -15.06 -12.54 -8.65
C ALA A 262 -16.08 -13.60 -9.13
N GLU A 263 -17.36 -13.46 -8.78
CA GLU A 263 -18.46 -14.30 -9.30
C GLU A 263 -18.56 -14.18 -10.83
N LYS A 264 -18.64 -12.96 -11.35
CA LYS A 264 -18.74 -12.69 -12.80
C LYS A 264 -17.55 -13.24 -13.59
N LYS A 265 -16.34 -13.16 -13.01
CA LYS A 265 -15.11 -13.67 -13.63
C LYS A 265 -14.88 -15.17 -13.42
N GLY A 266 -15.63 -15.82 -12.53
CA GLY A 266 -15.40 -17.22 -12.13
C GLY A 266 -14.13 -17.42 -11.31
N THR A 267 -13.64 -16.37 -10.62
CA THR A 267 -12.37 -16.35 -9.87
C THR A 267 -12.56 -16.42 -8.34
N ALA A 268 -13.80 -16.57 -7.86
CA ALA A 268 -14.12 -16.47 -6.43
C ALA A 268 -13.30 -17.43 -5.54
N ALA A 269 -13.12 -18.68 -5.97
CA ALA A 269 -12.35 -19.68 -5.23
C ALA A 269 -10.87 -19.31 -5.16
N GLN A 270 -10.28 -18.83 -6.25
CA GLN A 270 -8.88 -18.45 -6.34
C GLN A 270 -8.62 -17.15 -5.57
N ALA A 271 -9.52 -16.17 -5.65
CA ALA A 271 -9.48 -14.94 -4.89
C ALA A 271 -9.51 -15.22 -3.37
N LYS A 272 -10.40 -16.14 -2.94
CA LYS A 272 -10.46 -16.58 -1.54
C LYS A 272 -9.15 -17.25 -1.11
N ALA A 273 -8.65 -18.22 -1.90
CA ALA A 273 -7.39 -18.91 -1.60
C ALA A 273 -6.20 -17.94 -1.51
N TYR A 274 -6.16 -16.93 -2.38
CA TYR A 274 -5.15 -15.87 -2.32
C TYR A 274 -5.18 -15.08 -1.01
N LEU A 275 -6.37 -14.72 -0.52
CA LEU A 275 -6.49 -14.00 0.75
C LEU A 275 -6.20 -14.91 1.96
N GLU A 276 -6.59 -16.18 1.91
CA GLU A 276 -6.29 -17.16 2.96
C GLU A 276 -4.78 -17.45 3.07
N PHE A 277 -4.03 -17.34 1.96
CA PHE A 277 -2.58 -17.48 1.97
C PHE A 277 -1.89 -16.47 2.90
N LEU A 278 -2.43 -15.26 3.05
CA LEU A 278 -1.90 -14.23 3.96
C LEU A 278 -1.92 -14.64 5.44
N TYR A 279 -2.75 -15.62 5.81
CA TYR A 279 -2.84 -16.16 7.17
C TYR A 279 -1.99 -17.41 7.38
N THR A 280 -1.36 -17.95 6.34
CA THR A 280 -0.41 -19.06 6.47
C THR A 280 0.88 -18.60 7.12
N LYS A 281 1.66 -19.53 7.70
CA LYS A 281 2.98 -19.19 8.26
C LYS A 281 3.89 -18.51 7.24
N GLU A 282 3.85 -18.94 5.98
CA GLU A 282 4.60 -18.33 4.89
C GLU A 282 4.13 -16.90 4.60
N GLY A 283 2.81 -16.67 4.47
CA GLY A 283 2.26 -15.32 4.28
C GLY A 283 2.58 -14.38 5.43
N GLN A 284 2.52 -14.88 6.67
CA GLN A 284 2.87 -14.15 7.88
C GLN A 284 4.37 -13.81 7.95
N ASP A 285 5.25 -14.74 7.54
CA ASP A 285 6.70 -14.50 7.47
C ASP A 285 7.04 -13.44 6.41
N ILE A 286 6.36 -13.48 5.25
CA ILE A 286 6.51 -12.46 4.21
C ILE A 286 6.04 -11.09 4.75
N ALA A 287 4.91 -11.03 5.44
CA ALA A 287 4.43 -9.81 6.06
C ALA A 287 5.46 -9.22 7.04
N ALA A 288 6.03 -10.05 7.92
CA ALA A 288 7.03 -9.62 8.89
C ALA A 288 8.34 -9.14 8.25
N ARG A 289 8.80 -9.78 7.16
CA ARG A 289 9.98 -9.35 6.39
C ARG A 289 9.78 -8.01 5.69
N ASN A 290 8.51 -7.68 5.39
CA ASN A 290 8.10 -6.39 4.86
C ASN A 290 7.65 -5.41 5.96
N PHE A 291 8.06 -5.66 7.20
CA PHE A 291 7.86 -4.81 8.37
C PHE A 291 6.39 -4.58 8.77
N TYR A 292 5.48 -5.48 8.37
CA TYR A 292 4.16 -5.57 8.98
C TYR A 292 4.20 -6.49 10.19
N ARG A 293 3.45 -6.13 11.23
CA ARG A 293 3.37 -6.92 12.46
C ARG A 293 2.48 -8.14 12.23
N PRO A 294 3.04 -9.36 12.22
CA PRO A 294 2.28 -10.57 11.93
C PRO A 294 1.32 -10.91 13.07
N ARG A 295 0.24 -11.64 12.74
CA ARG A 295 -0.74 -12.16 13.71
C ARG A 295 -0.35 -13.53 14.25
N ASP A 296 0.45 -14.30 13.52
CA ASP A 296 0.98 -15.59 13.97
C ASP A 296 1.99 -15.39 15.11
N PRO A 297 1.76 -16.00 16.30
CA PRO A 297 2.60 -15.75 17.47
C PRO A 297 4.05 -16.28 17.31
N ASP A 298 4.25 -17.37 16.56
CA ASP A 298 5.58 -17.92 16.31
C ASP A 298 6.40 -16.98 15.42
N ILE A 299 5.73 -16.46 14.37
CA ILE A 299 6.35 -15.49 13.47
C ILE A 299 6.56 -14.15 14.18
N ALA A 300 5.60 -13.69 14.98
CA ALA A 300 5.76 -12.48 15.78
C ALA A 300 6.98 -12.56 16.73
N LYS A 301 7.18 -13.72 17.39
CA LYS A 301 8.34 -13.97 18.23
C LYS A 301 9.65 -13.97 17.43
N LYS A 302 9.66 -14.59 16.25
CA LYS A 302 10.84 -14.62 15.36
C LYS A 302 11.33 -13.22 14.99
N TYR A 303 10.41 -12.27 14.82
CA TYR A 303 10.70 -10.89 14.38
C TYR A 303 10.56 -9.84 15.49
N GLU A 304 10.43 -10.23 16.76
CA GLU A 304 10.16 -9.30 17.88
C GLU A 304 11.21 -8.19 18.02
N ALA A 305 12.45 -8.46 17.66
CA ALA A 305 13.54 -7.47 17.70
C ALA A 305 13.34 -6.31 16.70
N ASN A 306 12.54 -6.51 15.65
CA ASN A 306 12.25 -5.50 14.65
C ASN A 306 11.13 -4.55 15.07
N PHE A 307 10.34 -4.94 16.08
CA PHE A 307 9.11 -4.25 16.43
C PHE A 307 9.17 -3.75 17.88
N PRO A 308 9.34 -2.45 18.11
CA PRO A 308 9.29 -1.89 19.45
C PRO A 308 7.94 -2.13 20.12
N LYS A 309 7.94 -2.21 21.45
CA LYS A 309 6.69 -2.19 22.23
C LYS A 309 6.06 -0.84 22.09
N LEU A 310 4.75 -0.83 21.84
CA LEU A 310 3.97 0.36 21.57
C LEU A 310 2.80 0.48 22.55
N ASN A 311 2.49 1.71 22.92
CA ASN A 311 1.22 2.03 23.56
C ASN A 311 0.24 2.45 22.45
N LEU A 312 -0.76 1.63 22.19
CA LEU A 312 -1.68 1.81 21.07
C LEU A 312 -3.12 2.02 21.56
N ILE A 313 -3.77 3.03 20.99
CA ILE A 313 -5.24 3.14 21.00
C ILE A 313 -5.82 2.35 19.83
N THR A 314 -7.11 2.00 19.93
CA THR A 314 -7.85 1.36 18.84
C THR A 314 -8.88 2.31 18.24
N ILE A 315 -9.28 2.02 17.00
CA ILE A 315 -10.33 2.77 16.32
C ILE A 315 -11.69 2.59 17.03
N ASP A 316 -11.94 1.39 17.54
CA ASP A 316 -13.23 1.07 18.18
C ASP A 316 -13.35 1.74 19.55
N ASP A 317 -12.36 1.58 20.41
CA ASP A 317 -12.41 2.11 21.78
C ASP A 317 -12.37 3.65 21.83
N THR A 318 -11.62 4.27 20.90
CA THR A 318 -11.39 5.72 20.95
C THR A 318 -12.39 6.51 20.10
N PHE A 319 -12.84 5.94 18.96
CA PHE A 319 -13.63 6.65 17.97
C PHE A 319 -14.98 6.01 17.67
N GLY A 320 -15.32 4.89 18.32
CA GLY A 320 -16.57 4.15 18.06
C GLY A 320 -16.59 3.45 16.69
N GLY A 321 -15.41 3.11 16.16
CA GLY A 321 -15.23 2.42 14.89
C GLY A 321 -15.12 3.34 13.68
N TRP A 322 -14.77 2.73 12.54
CA TRP A 322 -14.47 3.48 11.31
C TRP A 322 -15.66 4.27 10.76
N ARG A 323 -16.87 3.75 10.81
CA ARG A 323 -18.06 4.49 10.30
C ARG A 323 -18.32 5.76 11.12
N ALA A 324 -18.17 5.70 12.42
CA ALA A 324 -18.31 6.87 13.30
C ALA A 324 -17.17 7.88 13.05
N ALA A 325 -15.92 7.42 12.99
CA ALA A 325 -14.76 8.26 12.71
C ALA A 325 -14.88 8.95 11.35
N GLN A 326 -15.28 8.21 10.31
CA GLN A 326 -15.47 8.76 8.97
C GLN A 326 -16.52 9.84 8.94
N LYS A 327 -17.69 9.59 9.55
CA LYS A 327 -18.80 10.55 9.60
C LYS A 327 -18.39 11.84 10.31
N LYS A 328 -17.68 11.73 11.43
CA LYS A 328 -17.31 12.87 12.26
C LYS A 328 -16.15 13.67 11.65
N HIS A 329 -15.11 12.99 11.19
CA HIS A 329 -13.84 13.64 10.84
C HIS A 329 -13.64 13.85 9.35
N PHE A 330 -14.05 12.91 8.48
CA PHE A 330 -13.61 12.87 7.08
C PHE A 330 -14.72 12.99 6.04
N ALA A 331 -15.99 12.93 6.45
CA ALA A 331 -17.11 13.22 5.56
C ALA A 331 -17.04 14.67 5.08
N ASP A 332 -17.80 14.99 4.03
CA ASP A 332 -17.90 16.36 3.53
C ASP A 332 -18.41 17.28 4.64
N LYS A 333 -17.73 18.40 4.83
CA LYS A 333 -17.91 19.34 5.94
C LYS A 333 -17.60 18.76 7.33
N GLY A 334 -16.92 17.60 7.39
CA GLY A 334 -16.40 17.01 8.63
C GLY A 334 -15.32 17.87 9.28
N ILE A 335 -14.80 17.41 10.41
CA ILE A 335 -13.84 18.20 11.18
C ILE A 335 -12.56 18.48 10.37
N PHE A 336 -12.10 17.54 9.55
CA PHE A 336 -10.91 17.77 8.71
C PHE A 336 -11.11 18.95 7.74
N ASP A 337 -12.28 19.06 7.11
CA ASP A 337 -12.57 20.19 6.22
C ASP A 337 -12.57 21.52 6.97
N GLN A 338 -13.03 21.54 8.22
CA GLN A 338 -13.02 22.73 9.08
C GLN A 338 -11.60 23.12 9.54
N ILE A 339 -10.71 22.15 9.74
CA ILE A 339 -9.32 22.37 10.13
C ILE A 339 -8.50 22.91 8.94
N TYR A 340 -8.74 22.34 7.75
CA TYR A 340 -7.94 22.58 6.54
C TYR A 340 -8.66 23.45 5.49
N SER A 341 -9.75 24.12 5.83
CA SER A 341 -10.35 25.16 4.96
C SER A 341 -9.41 26.36 4.93
N ASN A 342 -8.82 26.60 3.77
CA ASN A 342 -8.10 27.84 3.44
C ASN A 342 -9.07 28.99 3.20
#